data_85bb5642df9c6f63af59c1ac2223063d
#
_entry.id   85bb5642df9c6f63af59c1ac2223063d
#
_cell.length_a   1.000
_cell.length_b   1.000
_cell.length_c   1.000
_cell.angle_alpha   90.00
_cell.angle_beta   90.00
_cell.angle_gamma   90.00
#
_symmetry.space_group_name_H-M   'P 1'
#
loop_
_entity.id
_entity.type
_entity.pdbx_description
1 polymer ?
#
loop_
_entity_poly.entity_id
_entity_poly.type
_entity_poly.pdbx_seq_one_letter_code
_entity_poly.pdbx_strand_id
1 'polypeptide(L)'
;ILVAVDISGSMEQDDMNLGGRSVSRLDAVKSVVGDFVLKRKGDRLGLILYGERAYLQTPLSFDRKTMEILLNEAQIGFAGQGTAIGDAIGLAIKRLQDRPANNRVLILLTDGSNNAGQIDPRKAAQLAAKASVKIHTIGIGAEKQEEWGLFGKRVVNPSADLDEETLSEIADTTGGNYFRARDPSELSTIYDYLNEIEPIEQEVETIRPTLALYHWPLSFAFCLAIIVTLMSNKLRVYE
;
A
#
# COMPACT_ATOMS: atom_id res chain seq x y z
N ILE A 1 -5.56 4.51 4.77
CA ILE A 1 -4.49 4.96 3.87
C ILE A 1 -4.19 3.88 2.84
N LEU A 2 -4.07 4.25 1.56
CA LEU A 2 -3.44 3.41 0.53
C LEU A 2 -2.02 3.90 0.27
N VAL A 3 -1.08 2.98 0.11
CA VAL A 3 0.28 3.27 -0.35
C VAL A 3 0.42 2.70 -1.75
N ALA A 4 0.79 3.54 -2.72
CA ALA A 4 1.10 3.11 -4.09
C ALA A 4 2.61 3.21 -4.31
N VAL A 5 3.23 2.09 -4.63
CA VAL A 5 4.68 1.97 -4.81
C VAL A 5 4.98 1.65 -6.26
N ASP A 6 5.82 2.48 -6.85
CA ASP A 6 6.39 2.23 -8.18
C ASP A 6 7.36 1.05 -8.12
N ILE A 7 7.18 0.10 -9.05
CA ILE A 7 8.07 -1.06 -9.26
C ILE A 7 8.52 -1.15 -10.73
N SER A 8 8.54 -0.01 -11.43
CA SER A 8 9.06 0.12 -12.78
C SER A 8 10.57 -0.10 -12.85
N GLY A 9 11.11 -0.18 -14.06
CA GLY A 9 12.53 -0.48 -14.27
C GLY A 9 13.48 0.53 -13.66
N SER A 10 13.12 1.82 -13.56
CA SER A 10 13.95 2.87 -12.96
C SER A 10 14.21 2.66 -11.47
N MET A 11 13.30 2.00 -10.76
CA MET A 11 13.43 1.68 -9.33
C MET A 11 14.54 0.66 -9.02
N GLU A 12 15.16 0.03 -10.03
CA GLU A 12 16.34 -0.84 -9.89
C GLU A 12 17.63 -0.07 -9.61
N GLN A 13 17.62 1.26 -9.84
CA GLN A 13 18.84 2.06 -9.72
C GLN A 13 19.39 2.07 -8.29
N ASP A 14 20.70 1.74 -8.16
CA ASP A 14 21.43 1.67 -6.89
C ASP A 14 22.02 3.04 -6.50
N ASP A 15 21.18 4.04 -6.32
CA ASP A 15 21.59 5.40 -5.95
C ASP A 15 21.22 5.79 -4.50
N MET A 16 20.63 4.86 -3.75
CA MET A 16 20.28 5.04 -2.35
C MET A 16 21.35 4.44 -1.44
N ASN A 17 21.56 5.06 -0.25
CA ASN A 17 22.51 4.57 0.74
C ASN A 17 21.77 4.14 2.01
N LEU A 18 21.78 2.84 2.32
CA LEU A 18 21.17 2.29 3.53
C LEU A 18 22.28 1.67 4.40
N GLY A 19 22.59 2.31 5.55
CA GLY A 19 23.59 1.81 6.48
C GLY A 19 25.01 1.71 5.88
N GLY A 20 25.38 2.62 4.98
CA GLY A 20 26.69 2.65 4.32
C GLY A 20 26.84 1.71 3.11
N ARG A 21 25.73 1.09 2.67
CA ARG A 21 25.69 0.25 1.45
C ARG A 21 24.80 0.91 0.40
N SER A 22 25.23 0.87 -0.85
CA SER A 22 24.39 1.23 -1.98
C SER A 22 23.31 0.17 -2.15
N VAL A 23 22.05 0.61 -2.27
CA VAL A 23 20.87 -0.26 -2.44
C VAL A 23 19.98 0.32 -3.53
N SER A 24 19.12 -0.51 -4.10
CA SER A 24 18.15 -0.05 -5.07
C SER A 24 17.12 0.92 -4.43
N ARG A 25 16.51 1.77 -5.27
CA ARG A 25 15.42 2.64 -4.82
C ARG A 25 14.27 1.83 -4.22
N LEU A 26 13.94 0.70 -4.85
CA LEU A 26 12.89 -0.19 -4.35
C LEU A 26 13.24 -0.78 -2.97
N ASP A 27 14.50 -1.20 -2.74
CA ASP A 27 14.90 -1.74 -1.44
C ASP A 27 14.89 -0.67 -0.34
N ALA A 28 15.28 0.57 -0.66
CA ALA A 28 15.15 1.70 0.24
C ALA A 28 13.67 1.95 0.61
N VAL A 29 12.77 1.93 -0.37
CA VAL A 29 11.33 2.07 -0.18
C VAL A 29 10.77 0.94 0.69
N LYS A 30 11.10 -0.32 0.40
CA LYS A 30 10.66 -1.48 1.19
C LYS A 30 11.02 -1.34 2.65
N SER A 31 12.26 -0.92 2.94
CA SER A 31 12.73 -0.71 4.32
C SER A 31 11.92 0.36 5.04
N VAL A 32 11.80 1.56 4.45
CA VAL A 32 11.16 2.70 5.12
C VAL A 32 9.64 2.56 5.17
N VAL A 33 9.00 2.11 4.07
CA VAL A 33 7.54 1.90 4.03
C VAL A 33 7.14 0.74 4.94
N GLY A 34 7.95 -0.31 5.02
CA GLY A 34 7.74 -1.43 5.95
C GLY A 34 7.68 -0.95 7.40
N ASP A 35 8.66 -0.13 7.82
CA ASP A 35 8.68 0.48 9.16
C ASP A 35 7.47 1.38 9.42
N PHE A 36 7.10 2.21 8.45
CA PHE A 36 5.89 3.04 8.53
C PHE A 36 4.63 2.20 8.74
N VAL A 37 4.44 1.17 7.92
CA VAL A 37 3.27 0.27 8.00
C VAL A 37 3.17 -0.36 9.39
N LEU A 38 4.28 -0.84 9.95
CA LEU A 38 4.29 -1.47 11.28
C LEU A 38 3.98 -0.48 12.41
N LYS A 39 4.39 0.79 12.28
CA LYS A 39 4.12 1.85 13.27
C LYS A 39 2.65 2.28 13.30
N ARG A 40 1.89 2.19 12.20
CA ARG A 40 0.49 2.67 12.05
C ARG A 40 -0.53 1.73 12.71
N LYS A 41 -0.53 1.68 14.04
CA LYS A 41 -1.49 0.86 14.82
C LYS A 41 -2.87 1.52 14.82
N GLY A 42 -3.89 0.77 14.37
CA GLY A 42 -5.28 1.24 14.34
C GLY A 42 -5.78 1.70 12.99
N ASP A 43 -4.90 1.89 12.00
CA ASP A 43 -5.27 2.24 10.64
C ASP A 43 -5.54 1.02 9.75
N ARG A 44 -6.44 1.17 8.80
CA ARG A 44 -6.53 0.26 7.65
C ARG A 44 -5.55 0.71 6.59
N LEU A 45 -4.60 -0.15 6.29
CA LEU A 45 -3.59 0.07 5.26
C LEU A 45 -3.82 -0.88 4.09
N GLY A 46 -3.55 -0.40 2.89
CA GLY A 46 -3.56 -1.20 1.67
C GLY A 46 -2.38 -0.83 0.78
N LEU A 47 -2.00 -1.74 -0.11
CA LEU A 47 -0.85 -1.61 -0.99
C LEU A 47 -1.29 -1.72 -2.45
N ILE A 48 -0.90 -0.76 -3.25
CA ILE A 48 -0.92 -0.80 -4.70
C ILE A 48 0.53 -0.89 -5.17
N LEU A 49 0.83 -1.84 -6.05
CA LEU A 49 2.08 -1.89 -6.80
C LEU A 49 1.78 -1.48 -8.24
N TYR A 50 2.63 -0.66 -8.85
CA TYR A 50 2.42 -0.22 -10.21
C TYR A 50 3.73 -0.07 -11.01
N GLY A 51 3.61 -0.21 -12.30
CA GLY A 51 4.57 -0.01 -13.35
C GLY A 51 3.77 0.38 -14.60
N GLU A 52 3.83 -0.37 -15.70
CA GLU A 52 2.93 -0.17 -16.87
C GLU A 52 1.45 -0.37 -16.53
N ARG A 53 1.16 -1.11 -15.45
CA ARG A 53 -0.18 -1.34 -14.91
C ARG A 53 -0.19 -1.22 -13.40
N ALA A 54 -1.34 -0.88 -12.84
CA ALA A 54 -1.53 -0.81 -11.39
C ALA A 54 -2.29 -2.04 -10.87
N TYR A 55 -1.81 -2.61 -9.77
CA TYR A 55 -2.38 -3.78 -9.11
C TYR A 55 -2.62 -3.51 -7.63
N LEU A 56 -3.78 -3.94 -7.13
CA LEU A 56 -4.04 -3.96 -5.71
C LEU A 56 -3.37 -5.20 -5.09
N GLN A 57 -2.24 -4.99 -4.44
CA GLN A 57 -1.48 -6.07 -3.80
C GLN A 57 -2.12 -6.49 -2.47
N THR A 58 -2.52 -5.51 -1.63
CA THR A 58 -3.33 -5.77 -0.44
C THR A 58 -4.53 -4.82 -0.38
N PRO A 59 -5.72 -5.32 -0.04
CA PRO A 59 -6.86 -4.45 0.25
C PRO A 59 -6.64 -3.69 1.56
N LEU A 60 -7.47 -2.67 1.81
CA LEU A 60 -7.47 -1.94 3.08
C LEU A 60 -7.82 -2.87 4.25
N SER A 61 -6.84 -3.20 5.07
CA SER A 61 -6.97 -4.10 6.22
C SER A 61 -6.14 -3.62 7.42
N PHE A 62 -6.39 -4.19 8.60
CA PHE A 62 -5.56 -3.98 9.78
C PHE A 62 -4.33 -4.90 9.83
N ASP A 63 -4.22 -5.85 8.89
CA ASP A 63 -3.12 -6.80 8.82
C ASP A 63 -1.86 -6.18 8.20
N ARG A 64 -1.16 -5.42 9.03
CA ARG A 64 0.09 -4.73 8.66
C ARG A 64 1.21 -5.70 8.34
N LYS A 65 1.23 -6.85 9.03
CA LYS A 65 2.29 -7.84 8.83
C LYS A 65 2.21 -8.49 7.46
N THR A 66 1.01 -8.84 7.01
CA THR A 66 0.80 -9.34 5.64
C THR A 66 1.15 -8.28 4.61
N MET A 67 0.78 -7.00 4.85
CA MET A 67 1.16 -5.91 3.95
C MET A 67 2.68 -5.73 3.85
N GLU A 68 3.41 -5.75 4.97
CA GLU A 68 4.87 -5.69 5.00
C GLU A 68 5.51 -6.85 4.24
N ILE A 69 5.05 -8.10 4.45
CA ILE A 69 5.54 -9.28 3.76
C ILE A 69 5.36 -9.13 2.24
N LEU A 70 4.15 -8.76 1.79
CA LEU A 70 3.84 -8.62 0.37
C LEU A 70 4.57 -7.43 -0.28
N LEU A 71 4.86 -6.36 0.48
CA LEU A 71 5.74 -5.28 0.02
C LEU A 71 7.17 -5.78 -0.18
N ASN A 72 7.70 -6.58 0.76
CA ASN A 72 9.05 -7.13 0.66
C ASN A 72 9.20 -8.14 -0.49
N GLU A 73 8.12 -8.85 -0.86
CA GLU A 73 8.08 -9.74 -2.01
C GLU A 73 7.95 -9.02 -3.37
N ALA A 74 7.65 -7.72 -3.38
CA ALA A 74 7.56 -6.95 -4.61
C ALA A 74 8.89 -7.00 -5.40
N GLN A 75 8.79 -7.19 -6.71
CA GLN A 75 9.95 -7.27 -7.61
C GLN A 75 9.80 -6.28 -8.75
N ILE A 76 10.92 -5.69 -9.15
CA ILE A 76 10.98 -4.79 -10.29
C ILE A 76 10.49 -5.51 -11.55
N GLY A 77 9.71 -4.79 -12.35
CA GLY A 77 9.18 -5.28 -13.62
C GLY A 77 7.94 -6.20 -13.52
N PHE A 78 7.49 -6.60 -12.33
CA PHE A 78 6.24 -7.38 -12.19
C PHE A 78 5.01 -6.65 -12.76
N ALA A 79 5.00 -5.33 -12.68
CA ALA A 79 3.96 -4.48 -13.23
C ALA A 79 4.29 -3.90 -14.62
N GLY A 80 5.36 -4.40 -15.26
CA GLY A 80 5.97 -3.84 -16.48
C GLY A 80 7.09 -2.84 -16.18
N GLN A 81 7.75 -2.38 -17.23
CA GLN A 81 8.94 -1.51 -17.09
C GLN A 81 8.64 -0.02 -17.05
N GLY A 82 7.49 0.39 -17.56
CA GLY A 82 7.02 1.78 -17.57
C GLY A 82 6.33 2.18 -16.27
N THR A 83 5.89 3.44 -16.19
CA THR A 83 5.32 4.08 -14.99
C THR A 83 3.95 4.67 -15.30
N ALA A 84 2.87 4.06 -14.79
CA ALA A 84 1.47 4.45 -15.00
C ALA A 84 0.88 5.13 -13.75
N ILE A 85 1.31 6.35 -13.45
CA ILE A 85 0.87 7.14 -12.29
C ILE A 85 -0.64 7.34 -12.30
N GLY A 86 -1.21 7.73 -13.46
CA GLY A 86 -2.63 8.00 -13.59
C GLY A 86 -3.51 6.78 -13.32
N ASP A 87 -3.09 5.60 -13.76
CA ASP A 87 -3.81 4.34 -13.52
C ASP A 87 -3.73 3.92 -12.04
N ALA A 88 -2.58 4.16 -11.37
CA ALA A 88 -2.43 3.93 -9.94
C ALA A 88 -3.38 4.81 -9.11
N ILE A 89 -3.49 6.11 -9.45
CA ILE A 89 -4.45 7.02 -8.84
C ILE A 89 -5.89 6.57 -9.11
N GLY A 90 -6.21 6.19 -10.35
CA GLY A 90 -7.54 5.69 -10.72
C GLY A 90 -7.95 4.45 -9.92
N LEU A 91 -7.02 3.51 -9.73
CA LEU A 91 -7.23 2.34 -8.89
C LEU A 91 -7.44 2.72 -7.43
N ALA A 92 -6.66 3.66 -6.90
CA ALA A 92 -6.78 4.14 -5.53
C ALA A 92 -8.15 4.78 -5.28
N ILE A 93 -8.63 5.64 -6.18
CA ILE A 93 -9.99 6.24 -6.10
C ILE A 93 -11.04 5.15 -5.97
N LYS A 94 -11.00 4.15 -6.84
CA LYS A 94 -11.94 3.02 -6.83
C LYS A 94 -11.94 2.25 -5.50
N ARG A 95 -10.79 2.16 -4.81
CA ARG A 95 -10.65 1.43 -3.55
C ARG A 95 -10.98 2.27 -2.31
N LEU A 96 -10.87 3.60 -2.42
CA LEU A 96 -11.13 4.53 -1.34
C LEU A 96 -12.56 5.08 -1.32
N GLN A 97 -13.29 5.05 -2.46
CA GLN A 97 -14.61 5.67 -2.58
C GLN A 97 -15.65 5.22 -1.56
N ASP A 98 -15.53 3.96 -1.06
CA ASP A 98 -16.46 3.39 -0.06
C ASP A 98 -16.07 3.76 1.39
N ARG A 99 -15.02 4.58 1.56
CA ARG A 99 -14.58 5.05 2.88
C ARG A 99 -15.11 6.44 3.19
N PRO A 100 -15.21 6.83 4.47
CA PRO A 100 -15.48 8.22 4.84
C PRO A 100 -14.47 9.17 4.17
N ALA A 101 -14.91 10.37 3.79
CA ALA A 101 -14.07 11.31 3.04
C ALA A 101 -12.75 11.66 3.76
N ASN A 102 -12.79 11.77 5.09
CA ASN A 102 -11.60 12.08 5.90
C ASN A 102 -10.54 10.96 5.90
N ASN A 103 -10.92 9.73 5.49
CA ASN A 103 -10.07 8.54 5.53
C ASN A 103 -9.59 8.13 4.15
N ARG A 104 -9.77 8.99 3.14
CA ARG A 104 -9.36 8.73 1.76
C ARG A 104 -8.01 9.36 1.48
N VAL A 105 -6.96 8.69 1.89
CA VAL A 105 -5.58 9.15 1.71
C VAL A 105 -4.81 8.15 0.85
N LEU A 106 -4.14 8.66 -0.17
CA LEU A 106 -3.18 7.95 -1.01
C LEU A 106 -1.79 8.55 -0.79
N ILE A 107 -0.80 7.70 -0.54
CA ILE A 107 0.62 8.04 -0.58
C ILE A 107 1.19 7.40 -1.85
N LEU A 108 1.61 8.22 -2.81
CA LEU A 108 2.12 7.80 -4.10
C LEU A 108 3.63 8.00 -4.15
N LEU A 109 4.39 6.92 -4.37
CA LEU A 109 5.85 6.95 -4.49
C LEU A 109 6.24 6.60 -5.91
N THR A 110 7.11 7.42 -6.51
CA THR A 110 7.69 7.21 -7.84
C THR A 110 9.08 7.83 -7.93
N ASP A 111 9.88 7.37 -8.87
CA ASP A 111 11.20 7.92 -9.21
C ASP A 111 11.27 8.50 -10.63
N GLY A 112 10.17 8.48 -11.36
CA GLY A 112 10.13 8.88 -12.75
C GLY A 112 8.93 9.73 -13.16
N SER A 113 8.79 9.92 -14.47
CA SER A 113 7.63 10.55 -15.10
C SER A 113 6.62 9.52 -15.57
N ASN A 114 5.37 9.95 -15.76
CA ASN A 114 4.33 9.08 -16.33
C ASN A 114 4.62 8.81 -17.81
N ASN A 115 4.93 7.57 -18.16
CA ASN A 115 5.23 7.14 -19.53
C ASN A 115 4.42 5.93 -19.99
N ALA A 116 3.48 5.45 -19.15
CA ALA A 116 2.61 4.32 -19.44
C ALA A 116 1.20 4.56 -18.88
N GLY A 117 0.31 3.58 -19.07
CA GLY A 117 -1.08 3.65 -18.61
C GLY A 117 -2.03 4.34 -19.58
N GLN A 118 -3.31 4.40 -19.21
CA GLN A 118 -4.37 4.98 -20.04
C GLN A 118 -4.88 6.32 -19.50
N ILE A 119 -4.66 6.60 -18.23
CA ILE A 119 -5.19 7.77 -17.55
C ILE A 119 -4.06 8.80 -17.39
N ASP A 120 -4.31 10.02 -17.88
CA ASP A 120 -3.42 11.15 -17.63
C ASP A 120 -3.38 11.49 -16.13
N PRO A 121 -2.18 11.65 -15.50
CA PRO A 121 -2.04 11.90 -14.07
C PRO A 121 -2.80 13.13 -13.56
N ARG A 122 -2.80 14.24 -14.32
CA ARG A 122 -3.48 15.47 -13.96
C ARG A 122 -5.00 15.29 -13.97
N LYS A 123 -5.53 14.54 -14.96
CA LYS A 123 -6.95 14.17 -14.99
C LYS A 123 -7.31 13.24 -13.84
N ALA A 124 -6.43 12.27 -13.52
CA ALA A 124 -6.63 11.39 -12.38
C ALA A 124 -6.67 12.17 -11.05
N ALA A 125 -5.79 13.19 -10.87
CA ALA A 125 -5.80 14.08 -9.72
C ALA A 125 -7.12 14.88 -9.60
N GLN A 126 -7.65 15.40 -10.71
CA GLN A 126 -8.94 16.08 -10.72
C GLN A 126 -10.11 15.16 -10.32
N LEU A 127 -10.06 13.89 -10.75
CA LEU A 127 -11.04 12.89 -10.34
C LEU A 127 -10.88 12.53 -8.85
N ALA A 128 -9.65 12.43 -8.35
CA ALA A 128 -9.35 12.19 -6.95
C ALA A 128 -9.89 13.32 -6.06
N ALA A 129 -9.66 14.58 -6.44
CA ALA A 129 -10.20 15.74 -5.73
C ALA A 129 -11.74 15.72 -5.66
N LYS A 130 -12.43 15.40 -6.78
CA LYS A 130 -13.89 15.24 -6.82
C LYS A 130 -14.38 14.10 -5.93
N ALA A 131 -13.59 13.05 -5.78
CA ALA A 131 -13.87 11.91 -4.91
C ALA A 131 -13.42 12.14 -3.46
N SER A 132 -12.93 13.35 -3.12
CA SER A 132 -12.36 13.69 -1.80
C SER A 132 -11.23 12.72 -1.39
N VAL A 133 -10.40 12.32 -2.34
CA VAL A 133 -9.18 11.54 -2.09
C VAL A 133 -8.01 12.49 -2.03
N LYS A 134 -7.36 12.59 -0.87
CA LYS A 134 -6.13 13.36 -0.66
C LYS A 134 -4.95 12.52 -1.15
N ILE A 135 -4.04 13.12 -1.92
CA ILE A 135 -2.86 12.43 -2.45
C ILE A 135 -1.60 13.14 -2.00
N HIS A 136 -0.78 12.44 -1.22
CA HIS A 136 0.60 12.85 -0.98
C HIS A 136 1.49 12.17 -2.01
N THR A 137 2.36 12.94 -2.65
CA THR A 137 3.30 12.44 -3.65
C THR A 137 4.72 12.50 -3.13
N ILE A 138 5.50 11.44 -3.36
CA ILE A 138 6.89 11.33 -2.93
C ILE A 138 7.73 10.99 -4.14
N GLY A 139 8.57 11.92 -4.58
CA GLY A 139 9.59 11.69 -5.60
C GLY A 139 10.87 11.12 -4.96
N ILE A 140 11.37 9.99 -5.48
CA ILE A 140 12.51 9.27 -4.92
C ILE A 140 13.70 9.31 -5.89
N GLY A 141 14.92 9.37 -5.34
CA GLY A 141 16.18 9.22 -6.08
C GLY A 141 17.18 10.32 -5.76
N ALA A 142 18.46 10.00 -5.83
CA ALA A 142 19.55 10.93 -5.58
C ALA A 142 19.61 12.04 -6.62
N GLU A 143 20.03 13.23 -6.24
CA GLU A 143 20.28 14.34 -7.19
C GLU A 143 21.65 14.24 -7.84
N LYS A 144 22.61 13.61 -7.14
CA LYS A 144 24.00 13.54 -7.57
C LYS A 144 24.56 12.17 -7.25
N GLN A 145 25.10 11.52 -8.27
CA GLN A 145 25.85 10.27 -8.15
C GLN A 145 27.20 10.42 -8.82
N GLU A 146 28.27 9.96 -8.16
CA GLU A 146 29.61 9.91 -8.74
C GLU A 146 29.77 8.60 -9.51
N GLU A 147 29.94 8.69 -10.83
CA GLU A 147 30.24 7.54 -11.66
C GLU A 147 31.70 7.60 -12.13
N TRP A 148 32.38 6.45 -12.12
CA TRP A 148 33.73 6.32 -12.68
C TRP A 148 33.63 6.07 -14.18
N GLY A 149 34.05 7.06 -15.00
CA GLY A 149 34.18 6.93 -16.44
C GLY A 149 35.62 6.73 -16.87
N LEU A 150 35.84 6.49 -18.16
CA LEU A 150 37.17 6.32 -18.79
C LEU A 150 38.12 7.52 -18.57
N PHE A 151 37.61 8.71 -18.30
CA PHE A 151 38.38 9.95 -18.11
C PHE A 151 38.31 10.50 -16.67
N GLY A 152 37.91 9.68 -15.69
CA GLY A 152 37.83 10.08 -14.29
C GLY A 152 36.37 10.09 -13.73
N LYS A 153 36.21 10.68 -12.53
CA LYS A 153 34.91 10.79 -11.89
C LYS A 153 34.00 11.78 -12.61
N ARG A 154 32.78 11.36 -12.94
CA ARG A 154 31.71 12.20 -13.47
C ARG A 154 30.57 12.24 -12.49
N VAL A 155 30.03 13.44 -12.24
CA VAL A 155 28.79 13.61 -11.47
C VAL A 155 27.62 13.58 -12.44
N VAL A 156 26.71 12.65 -12.23
CA VAL A 156 25.46 12.52 -13.00
C VAL A 156 24.26 12.76 -12.07
N ASN A 157 23.15 13.20 -12.65
CA ASN A 157 21.87 13.26 -11.93
C ASN A 157 21.06 12.01 -12.29
N PRO A 158 20.96 11.02 -11.40
CA PRO A 158 20.23 9.79 -11.68
C PRO A 158 18.71 9.97 -11.68
N SER A 159 18.20 11.09 -11.17
CA SER A 159 16.77 11.41 -11.09
C SER A 159 16.35 12.48 -12.11
N ALA A 160 17.05 12.58 -13.25
CA ALA A 160 16.73 13.57 -14.29
C ALA A 160 15.32 13.39 -14.89
N ASP A 161 14.81 12.17 -14.87
CA ASP A 161 13.51 11.81 -15.44
C ASP A 161 12.33 12.00 -14.46
N LEU A 162 12.58 12.41 -13.22
CA LEU A 162 11.53 12.66 -12.22
C LEU A 162 10.79 13.95 -12.57
N ASP A 163 9.48 13.82 -12.79
CA ASP A 163 8.58 14.95 -13.07
C ASP A 163 8.00 15.53 -11.77
N GLU A 164 8.83 16.34 -11.08
CA GLU A 164 8.45 16.99 -9.82
C GLU A 164 7.27 17.96 -10.00
N GLU A 165 7.16 18.59 -11.17
CA GLU A 165 6.08 19.53 -11.48
C GLU A 165 4.72 18.82 -11.48
N THR A 166 4.59 17.70 -12.20
CA THR A 166 3.37 16.90 -12.23
C THR A 166 3.04 16.33 -10.84
N LEU A 167 4.04 15.86 -10.08
CA LEU A 167 3.82 15.34 -8.73
C LEU A 167 3.33 16.42 -7.75
N SER A 168 3.88 17.64 -7.83
CA SER A 168 3.43 18.78 -7.03
C SER A 168 1.99 19.17 -7.42
N GLU A 169 1.68 19.24 -8.72
CA GLU A 169 0.34 19.55 -9.19
C GLU A 169 -0.72 18.53 -8.74
N ILE A 170 -0.37 17.24 -8.73
CA ILE A 170 -1.26 16.17 -8.20
C ILE A 170 -1.55 16.41 -6.72
N ALA A 171 -0.51 16.66 -5.93
CA ALA A 171 -0.65 16.91 -4.50
C ALA A 171 -1.50 18.17 -4.23
N ASP A 172 -1.17 19.28 -4.86
CA ASP A 172 -1.87 20.57 -4.69
C ASP A 172 -3.36 20.47 -5.09
N THR A 173 -3.65 19.80 -6.23
CA THR A 173 -5.02 19.62 -6.73
C THR A 173 -5.90 18.83 -5.74
N THR A 174 -5.29 17.91 -4.97
CA THR A 174 -6.00 17.02 -4.06
C THR A 174 -5.92 17.43 -2.58
N GLY A 175 -5.23 18.54 -2.28
CA GLY A 175 -5.02 19.03 -0.92
C GLY A 175 -4.01 18.20 -0.10
N GLY A 176 -3.12 17.49 -0.79
CA GLY A 176 -1.98 16.79 -0.21
C GLY A 176 -0.70 17.61 -0.24
N ASN A 177 0.44 16.95 -0.08
CA ASN A 177 1.77 17.56 -0.13
C ASN A 177 2.69 16.76 -1.04
N TYR A 178 3.55 17.47 -1.79
CA TYR A 178 4.67 16.88 -2.51
C TYR A 178 5.91 16.85 -1.61
N PHE A 179 6.65 15.75 -1.68
CA PHE A 179 7.92 15.56 -0.97
C PHE A 179 8.98 15.03 -1.93
N ARG A 180 10.24 15.38 -1.66
CA ARG A 180 11.40 14.87 -2.36
C ARG A 180 12.27 14.08 -1.39
N ALA A 181 12.52 12.81 -1.69
CA ALA A 181 13.40 11.93 -0.91
C ALA A 181 14.65 11.60 -1.73
N ARG A 182 15.79 12.15 -1.32
CA ARG A 182 17.09 11.96 -1.96
C ARG A 182 17.85 10.79 -1.38
N ASP A 183 17.49 10.40 -0.17
CA ASP A 183 18.06 9.27 0.56
C ASP A 183 17.02 8.64 1.50
N PRO A 184 17.30 7.43 2.04
CA PRO A 184 16.36 6.74 2.93
C PRO A 184 16.07 7.51 4.24
N SER A 185 16.93 8.37 4.72
CA SER A 185 16.71 9.15 5.95
C SER A 185 15.71 10.29 5.72
N GLU A 186 15.80 10.97 4.56
CA GLU A 186 14.79 11.94 4.14
C GLU A 186 13.43 11.25 3.97
N LEU A 187 13.40 10.05 3.33
CA LEU A 187 12.18 9.28 3.18
C LEU A 187 11.56 8.90 4.54
N SER A 188 12.38 8.48 5.51
CA SER A 188 11.90 8.21 6.87
C SER A 188 11.31 9.46 7.54
N THR A 189 11.96 10.60 7.39
CA THR A 189 11.49 11.88 7.94
C THR A 189 10.15 12.29 7.33
N ILE A 190 9.96 12.08 6.01
CA ILE A 190 8.68 12.32 5.31
C ILE A 190 7.58 11.45 5.90
N TYR A 191 7.84 10.17 6.13
CA TYR A 191 6.85 9.27 6.73
C TYR A 191 6.53 9.61 8.19
N ASP A 192 7.52 10.06 8.99
CA ASP A 192 7.26 10.54 10.35
C ASP A 192 6.37 11.80 10.32
N TYR A 193 6.62 12.72 9.38
CA TYR A 193 5.75 13.88 9.17
C TYR A 193 4.33 13.49 8.70
N LEU A 194 4.21 12.53 7.79
CA LEU A 194 2.91 12.00 7.35
C LEU A 194 2.12 11.37 8.51
N ASN A 195 2.82 10.77 9.49
CA ASN A 195 2.18 10.25 10.71
C ASN A 195 1.58 11.37 11.58
N GLU A 196 2.16 12.56 11.54
CA GLU A 196 1.67 13.71 12.33
C GLU A 196 0.46 14.39 11.66
N ILE A 197 0.52 14.58 10.34
CA ILE A 197 -0.53 15.32 9.59
C ILE A 197 -1.73 14.46 9.21
N GLU A 198 -1.57 13.15 9.11
CA GLU A 198 -2.65 12.19 8.86
C GLU A 198 -2.92 11.40 10.14
N PRO A 199 -3.83 11.91 11.02
CA PRO A 199 -4.06 11.31 12.32
C PRO A 199 -4.61 9.89 12.19
N ILE A 200 -4.21 9.03 13.13
CA ILE A 200 -4.71 7.65 13.21
C ILE A 200 -6.15 7.70 13.70
N GLU A 201 -7.10 7.40 12.83
CA GLU A 201 -8.46 7.11 13.27
C GLU A 201 -8.50 5.71 13.89
N GLN A 202 -8.71 5.65 15.19
CA GLN A 202 -9.00 4.39 15.87
C GLN A 202 -10.40 3.91 15.43
N GLU A 203 -10.52 3.31 14.24
CA GLU A 203 -11.64 2.42 13.99
C GLU A 203 -11.52 1.25 14.97
N VAL A 204 -12.31 1.30 16.04
CA VAL A 204 -12.43 0.16 16.96
C VAL A 204 -12.96 -1.01 16.15
N GLU A 205 -12.08 -1.96 15.86
CA GLU A 205 -12.48 -3.22 15.24
C GLU A 205 -13.48 -3.89 16.21
N THR A 206 -14.77 -3.71 15.93
CA THR A 206 -15.83 -4.38 16.70
C THR A 206 -15.80 -5.84 16.27
N ILE A 207 -14.87 -6.60 16.82
CA ILE A 207 -14.89 -8.07 16.75
C ILE A 207 -16.16 -8.48 17.48
N ARG A 208 -17.24 -8.73 16.76
CA ARG A 208 -18.40 -9.43 17.31
C ARG A 208 -18.00 -10.90 17.36
N PRO A 209 -17.68 -11.46 18.54
CA PRO A 209 -17.42 -12.87 18.63
C PRO A 209 -18.72 -13.60 18.26
N THR A 210 -18.74 -14.23 17.10
CA THR A 210 -19.82 -15.13 16.72
C THR A 210 -19.67 -16.39 17.55
N LEU A 211 -20.33 -16.42 18.71
CA LEU A 211 -20.47 -17.66 19.47
C LEU A 211 -21.30 -18.61 18.63
N ALA A 212 -20.66 -19.63 18.10
CA ALA A 212 -21.32 -20.67 17.34
C ALA A 212 -22.21 -21.48 18.31
N LEU A 213 -23.51 -21.21 18.35
CA LEU A 213 -24.48 -21.85 19.25
C LEU A 213 -24.98 -23.21 18.76
N TYR A 214 -24.37 -23.78 17.70
CA TYR A 214 -24.82 -25.04 17.10
C TYR A 214 -24.72 -26.23 18.05
N HIS A 215 -23.90 -26.17 19.09
CA HIS A 215 -23.73 -27.24 20.06
C HIS A 215 -25.02 -27.47 20.90
N TRP A 216 -25.86 -26.44 21.14
CA TRP A 216 -27.10 -26.61 21.84
C TRP A 216 -28.15 -27.45 21.10
N PRO A 217 -28.52 -27.11 19.83
CA PRO A 217 -29.44 -27.95 19.06
C PRO A 217 -28.86 -29.32 18.75
N LEU A 218 -27.53 -29.45 18.56
CA LEU A 218 -26.89 -30.72 18.34
C LEU A 218 -26.98 -31.65 19.57
N SER A 219 -26.72 -31.12 20.77
CA SER A 219 -26.87 -31.86 22.04
C SER A 219 -28.30 -32.31 22.27
N PHE A 220 -29.27 -31.45 22.00
CA PHE A 220 -30.68 -31.78 22.11
C PHE A 220 -31.11 -32.88 21.13
N ALA A 221 -30.68 -32.82 19.87
CA ALA A 221 -30.94 -33.86 18.89
C ALA A 221 -30.30 -35.21 19.28
N PHE A 222 -29.09 -35.17 19.81
CA PHE A 222 -28.40 -36.37 20.31
C PHE A 222 -29.14 -37.02 21.50
N CYS A 223 -29.57 -36.23 22.47
CA CYS A 223 -30.36 -36.74 23.58
C CYS A 223 -31.68 -37.36 23.12
N LEU A 224 -32.39 -36.73 22.18
CA LEU A 224 -33.62 -37.28 21.60
C LEU A 224 -33.38 -38.60 20.89
N ALA A 225 -32.31 -38.73 20.12
CA ALA A 225 -31.93 -39.99 19.44
C ALA A 225 -31.68 -41.12 20.43
N ILE A 226 -31.01 -40.84 21.57
CA ILE A 226 -30.79 -41.80 22.63
C ILE A 226 -32.10 -42.27 23.25
N ILE A 227 -33.02 -41.33 23.57
CA ILE A 227 -34.33 -41.63 24.14
C ILE A 227 -35.15 -42.51 23.20
N VAL A 228 -35.22 -42.20 21.93
CA VAL A 228 -35.95 -42.96 20.91
C VAL A 228 -35.38 -44.38 20.77
N THR A 229 -34.06 -44.54 20.76
CA THR A 229 -33.41 -45.87 20.68
C THR A 229 -33.66 -46.71 21.94
N LEU A 230 -33.66 -46.12 23.12
CA LEU A 230 -33.95 -46.81 24.36
C LEU A 230 -35.44 -47.23 24.45
N MET A 231 -36.36 -46.40 23.98
CA MET A 231 -37.79 -46.71 23.90
C MET A 231 -38.08 -47.83 22.88
N SER A 232 -37.44 -47.77 21.71
CA SER A 232 -37.57 -48.77 20.65
C SER A 232 -37.04 -50.14 21.09
N ASN A 233 -35.94 -50.20 21.84
CA ASN A 233 -35.40 -51.46 22.41
C ASN A 233 -36.32 -52.01 23.51
N LYS A 234 -36.94 -51.19 24.32
CA LYS A 234 -37.92 -51.67 25.31
C LYS A 234 -39.14 -52.30 24.67
N LEU A 235 -39.67 -51.76 23.61
CA LEU A 235 -40.82 -52.30 22.87
C LEU A 235 -40.51 -53.65 22.21
N ARG A 236 -39.26 -53.91 21.77
CA ARG A 236 -38.84 -55.20 21.19
C ARG A 236 -38.65 -56.31 22.22
N VAL A 237 -38.51 -56.02 23.50
CA VAL A 237 -38.35 -56.99 24.59
C VAL A 237 -39.70 -57.50 25.11
N TYR A 238 -40.82 -56.85 24.74
CA TYR A 238 -42.21 -57.20 25.14
C TYR A 238 -43.04 -57.87 24.03
N GLU A 239 -42.41 -58.12 22.84
CA GLU A 239 -42.91 -59.06 21.83
C GLU A 239 -42.14 -60.41 21.89
#